data_3b05dd3bb08accbee9bc8889bf5dbe8a
#
_entry.id   3b05dd3bb08accbee9bc8889bf5dbe8a
#
_cell.length_a   1.000
_cell.length_b   1.000
_cell.length_c   1.000
_cell.angle_alpha   90.00
_cell.angle_beta   90.00
_cell.angle_gamma   90.00
#
_symmetry.space_group_name_H-M   'P 1'
#
loop_
_entity.id
_entity.type
_entity.pdbx_description
1 polymer ?
#
loop_
_entity_poly.entity_id
_entity_poly.type
_entity_poly.pdbx_seq_one_letter_code
_entity_poly.pdbx_strand_id
1 'polypeptide(L)'
;MGAAGPDSQHPTPNSQHPLISHKNTTFEAMELRSAHLTRYILPLREGGSLPALAEADDGFKYVVKFKGSGHREKSVIAELLGGEIARKLGFLVPEQIFLCLDKAFGQTEGDEEIQDLLQASQGLNLGLHFLSGSINYDPNVMKIDADLASRIVWLDAYITNVDRTFRNTNMLMWHKELWLIDHGSSFFFHHSWDNWEKQAKSSFSFIKDHVLLPFATDIQKANDRLKPLMTDEFIEELVNLLPDEWLQWNYDLSPDQLRKVYADFLKIRREHSEIFVKEAQDARQNLI
;
A
#
# COMPACT_ATOMS: atom_id res chain seq x y z
N MET A 1 -52.86 30.49 -26.32
CA MET A 1 -52.59 30.82 -24.94
C MET A 1 -52.18 29.53 -24.30
N GLY A 2 -51.03 29.12 -24.19
CA GLY A 2 -49.71 29.45 -23.80
C GLY A 2 -49.54 29.36 -22.28
N ALA A 3 -48.97 28.28 -21.74
CA ALA A 3 -48.29 28.34 -20.47
C ALA A 3 -47.23 27.25 -20.44
N ALA A 4 -45.99 27.68 -20.61
CA ALA A 4 -44.79 26.85 -20.41
C ALA A 4 -44.56 26.72 -18.89
N GLY A 5 -44.34 25.50 -18.39
CA GLY A 5 -43.87 25.20 -17.07
C GLY A 5 -42.31 25.23 -16.99
N PRO A 6 -41.73 25.51 -15.85
CA PRO A 6 -40.29 25.78 -15.72
C PRO A 6 -39.44 24.52 -15.75
N ASP A 7 -38.36 24.58 -16.52
CA ASP A 7 -37.24 23.64 -16.55
C ASP A 7 -36.59 23.45 -15.15
N SER A 8 -36.60 22.25 -14.65
CA SER A 8 -35.82 21.84 -13.50
C SER A 8 -34.40 21.47 -13.95
N GLN A 9 -33.48 22.42 -13.86
CA GLN A 9 -32.06 22.17 -14.04
C GLN A 9 -31.50 21.45 -12.77
N HIS A 10 -31.13 20.20 -12.92
CA HIS A 10 -30.29 19.49 -11.96
C HIS A 10 -28.84 19.99 -12.08
N PRO A 11 -28.18 20.34 -11.00
CA PRO A 11 -26.75 20.67 -11.05
C PRO A 11 -25.92 19.40 -11.26
N THR A 12 -25.13 19.40 -12.32
CA THR A 12 -24.08 18.41 -12.57
C THR A 12 -22.97 18.56 -11.50
N PRO A 13 -22.47 17.47 -10.91
CA PRO A 13 -21.33 17.56 -10.00
C PRO A 13 -20.07 17.94 -10.78
N ASN A 14 -19.51 19.08 -10.45
CA ASN A 14 -18.26 19.57 -11.01
C ASN A 14 -17.09 18.75 -10.41
N SER A 15 -16.63 17.74 -11.12
CA SER A 15 -15.44 16.94 -10.78
C SER A 15 -14.18 17.71 -11.18
N GLN A 16 -13.77 18.67 -10.38
CA GLN A 16 -12.43 19.23 -10.46
C GLN A 16 -11.49 18.45 -9.54
N HIS A 17 -10.79 17.48 -10.14
CA HIS A 17 -9.58 16.95 -9.52
C HIS A 17 -8.50 18.05 -9.57
N PRO A 18 -7.81 18.33 -8.47
CA PRO A 18 -6.65 19.22 -8.53
C PRO A 18 -5.56 18.52 -9.35
N LEU A 19 -5.30 19.05 -10.56
CA LEU A 19 -4.08 18.76 -11.30
C LEU A 19 -2.90 19.25 -10.45
N ILE A 20 -2.09 18.32 -9.99
CA ILE A 20 -0.85 18.61 -9.25
C ILE A 20 0.06 19.41 -10.19
N SER A 21 0.10 20.71 -9.98
CA SER A 21 1.02 21.62 -10.65
C SER A 21 2.42 21.41 -10.08
N HIS A 22 3.33 20.88 -10.89
CA HIS A 22 4.77 20.88 -10.57
C HIS A 22 5.27 22.32 -10.52
N LYS A 23 5.38 22.90 -9.33
CA LYS A 23 6.15 24.12 -9.10
C LYS A 23 6.85 24.11 -7.75
N ASN A 24 8.16 24.25 -7.83
CA ASN A 24 9.12 24.71 -6.82
C ASN A 24 9.34 23.84 -5.58
N THR A 25 10.53 23.27 -5.57
CA THR A 25 11.24 22.55 -4.52
C THR A 25 11.45 23.43 -3.27
N THR A 26 10.47 23.51 -2.42
CA THR A 26 10.67 23.55 -0.98
C THR A 26 10.50 22.13 -0.51
N PHE A 27 11.45 21.58 0.25
CA PHE A 27 11.30 20.29 0.93
C PHE A 27 10.16 20.44 1.93
N GLU A 28 8.92 20.19 1.49
CA GLU A 28 7.84 19.89 2.42
C GLU A 28 8.10 18.48 2.91
N ALA A 29 8.23 18.33 4.24
CA ALA A 29 8.35 17.03 4.87
C ALA A 29 7.20 16.14 4.41
N MET A 30 7.48 14.86 4.14
CA MET A 30 6.43 13.91 3.79
C MET A 30 5.48 13.74 4.98
N GLU A 31 4.22 14.14 4.83
CA GLU A 31 3.20 14.06 5.88
C GLU A 31 1.95 13.38 5.34
N LEU A 32 1.35 12.51 6.14
CA LEU A 32 0.01 12.00 5.89
C LEU A 32 -1.00 12.82 6.67
N ARG A 33 -2.10 13.18 6.02
CA ARG A 33 -3.23 13.78 6.71
C ARG A 33 -3.91 12.78 7.63
N SER A 34 -4.66 13.26 8.61
CA SER A 34 -5.41 12.44 9.55
C SER A 34 -6.89 12.77 9.49
N ALA A 35 -7.73 11.77 9.79
CA ALA A 35 -9.18 11.93 9.95
C ALA A 35 -9.69 10.99 11.06
N HIS A 36 -10.92 11.22 11.56
CA HIS A 36 -11.55 10.37 12.55
C HIS A 36 -12.60 9.47 11.91
N LEU A 37 -12.60 8.18 12.27
CA LEU A 37 -13.64 7.26 11.84
C LEU A 37 -14.97 7.63 12.48
N THR A 38 -16.00 7.78 11.64
CA THR A 38 -17.35 8.18 12.09
C THR A 38 -18.37 7.06 11.93
N ARG A 39 -18.21 6.18 10.91
CA ARG A 39 -19.16 5.11 10.64
C ARG A 39 -18.48 3.88 10.04
N TYR A 40 -18.68 2.73 10.67
CA TYR A 40 -18.38 1.43 10.09
C TYR A 40 -19.48 1.07 9.09
N ILE A 41 -19.11 0.68 7.85
CA ILE A 41 -20.08 0.34 6.81
C ILE A 41 -20.22 -1.16 6.66
N LEU A 42 -19.10 -1.86 6.37
CA LEU A 42 -19.10 -3.31 6.23
C LEU A 42 -17.68 -3.88 6.30
N PRO A 43 -17.50 -5.14 6.76
CA PRO A 43 -16.24 -5.83 6.65
C PRO A 43 -15.97 -6.23 5.19
N LEU A 44 -14.71 -6.11 4.78
CA LEU A 44 -14.22 -6.66 3.51
C LEU A 44 -13.58 -8.01 3.83
N ARG A 45 -14.34 -9.11 3.65
CA ARG A 45 -13.93 -10.46 4.08
C ARG A 45 -12.91 -11.13 3.15
N GLU A 46 -12.34 -10.40 2.22
CA GLU A 46 -11.28 -10.88 1.33
C GLU A 46 -9.93 -10.65 2.00
N GLY A 47 -9.26 -11.71 2.45
CA GLY A 47 -7.95 -11.67 3.09
C GLY A 47 -7.97 -11.86 4.62
N GLY A 48 -6.85 -12.33 5.19
CA GLY A 48 -6.72 -12.68 6.61
C GLY A 48 -6.63 -11.50 7.60
N SER A 49 -6.72 -10.25 7.13
CA SER A 49 -6.58 -9.03 7.96
C SER A 49 -7.89 -8.31 8.26
N LEU A 50 -9.04 -8.84 7.82
CA LEU A 50 -10.38 -8.26 8.03
C LEU A 50 -10.43 -6.72 7.85
N PRO A 51 -10.04 -6.17 6.69
CA PRO A 51 -10.20 -4.75 6.44
C PRO A 51 -11.68 -4.39 6.38
N ALA A 52 -12.01 -3.10 6.58
CA ALA A 52 -13.39 -2.64 6.50
C ALA A 52 -13.53 -1.41 5.62
N LEU A 53 -14.71 -1.28 5.02
CA LEU A 53 -15.14 0.00 4.46
C LEU A 53 -15.76 0.85 5.58
N ALA A 54 -15.25 2.06 5.75
CA ALA A 54 -15.76 3.00 6.75
C ALA A 54 -15.77 4.43 6.21
N GLU A 55 -16.55 5.30 6.86
CA GLU A 55 -16.57 6.76 6.63
C GLU A 55 -15.77 7.47 7.70
N ALA A 56 -15.16 8.60 7.32
CA ALA A 56 -14.47 9.50 8.23
C ALA A 56 -15.15 10.87 8.30
N ASP A 57 -14.70 11.70 9.23
CA ASP A 57 -15.24 13.05 9.49
C ASP A 57 -14.95 14.06 8.37
N ASP A 58 -14.04 13.72 7.45
CA ASP A 58 -13.79 14.48 6.22
C ASP A 58 -14.82 14.19 5.10
N GLY A 59 -15.77 13.28 5.33
CA GLY A 59 -16.84 12.92 4.42
C GLY A 59 -16.44 11.88 3.35
N PHE A 60 -15.21 11.37 3.37
CA PHE A 60 -14.77 10.33 2.44
C PHE A 60 -14.91 8.92 3.02
N LYS A 61 -14.86 7.95 2.12
CA LYS A 61 -14.83 6.52 2.46
C LYS A 61 -13.43 5.97 2.30
N TYR A 62 -13.08 5.07 3.21
CA TYR A 62 -11.77 4.43 3.26
C TYR A 62 -11.89 2.93 3.43
N VAL A 63 -10.95 2.21 2.81
CA VAL A 63 -10.61 0.85 3.21
C VAL A 63 -9.69 0.98 4.42
N VAL A 64 -10.17 0.59 5.59
CA VAL A 64 -9.41 0.67 6.85
C VAL A 64 -8.61 -0.59 7.04
N LYS A 65 -7.31 -0.45 7.23
CA LYS A 65 -6.39 -1.50 7.68
C LYS A 65 -6.17 -1.32 9.17
N PHE A 66 -6.71 -2.25 9.95
CA PHE A 66 -6.71 -2.19 11.40
C PHE A 66 -5.38 -2.70 11.98
N LYS A 67 -4.74 -1.92 12.87
CA LYS A 67 -3.50 -2.32 13.55
C LYS A 67 -3.68 -3.52 14.48
N GLY A 68 -4.90 -3.77 14.96
CA GLY A 68 -5.25 -4.90 15.83
C GLY A 68 -5.57 -6.19 15.07
N SER A 69 -5.50 -6.21 13.73
CA SER A 69 -5.77 -7.42 12.92
C SER A 69 -4.65 -8.46 13.02
N GLY A 70 -4.83 -9.66 12.43
CA GLY A 70 -3.99 -10.85 12.61
C GLY A 70 -2.47 -10.67 12.60
N HIS A 71 -1.90 -9.86 11.71
CA HIS A 71 -0.46 -9.53 11.70
C HIS A 71 -0.14 -8.23 12.46
N ARG A 72 -1.14 -7.65 13.12
CA ARG A 72 -1.05 -6.45 13.95
C ARG A 72 -0.33 -5.29 13.24
N GLU A 73 0.43 -4.52 14.00
CA GLU A 73 1.12 -3.31 13.55
C GLU A 73 2.02 -3.55 12.33
N LYS A 74 2.61 -4.74 12.18
CA LYS A 74 3.50 -5.06 11.06
C LYS A 74 2.81 -4.96 9.70
N SER A 75 1.54 -5.35 9.62
CA SER A 75 0.76 -5.26 8.38
C SER A 75 0.49 -3.81 7.98
N VAL A 76 0.12 -2.93 8.92
CA VAL A 76 -0.11 -1.51 8.62
C VAL A 76 1.19 -0.76 8.32
N ILE A 77 2.30 -1.15 8.97
CA ILE A 77 3.64 -0.64 8.63
C ILE A 77 3.99 -1.01 7.18
N ALA A 78 3.82 -2.29 6.80
CA ALA A 78 4.11 -2.76 5.46
C ALA A 78 3.22 -2.08 4.40
N GLU A 79 1.93 -1.90 4.70
CA GLU A 79 0.99 -1.20 3.83
C GLU A 79 1.40 0.25 3.60
N LEU A 80 1.73 0.98 4.68
CA LEU A 80 2.15 2.38 4.59
C LEU A 80 3.46 2.52 3.79
N LEU A 81 4.50 1.81 4.19
CA LEU A 81 5.80 1.92 3.53
C LEU A 81 5.73 1.45 2.08
N GLY A 82 5.07 0.31 1.81
CA GLY A 82 4.94 -0.23 0.45
C GLY A 82 4.15 0.68 -0.47
N GLY A 83 3.05 1.26 0.01
CA GLY A 83 2.24 2.21 -0.75
C GLY A 83 2.98 3.51 -1.07
N GLU A 84 3.68 4.11 -0.11
CA GLU A 84 4.44 5.34 -0.34
C GLU A 84 5.68 5.11 -1.23
N ILE A 85 6.34 3.94 -1.13
CA ILE A 85 7.39 3.56 -2.09
C ILE A 85 6.77 3.42 -3.49
N ALA A 86 5.64 2.75 -3.65
CA ALA A 86 4.98 2.61 -4.94
C ALA A 86 4.62 3.99 -5.53
N ARG A 87 4.09 4.91 -4.73
CA ARG A 87 3.78 6.30 -5.12
C ARG A 87 5.03 7.05 -5.57
N LYS A 88 6.13 6.97 -4.82
CA LYS A 88 7.44 7.57 -5.16
C LYS A 88 7.96 7.08 -6.50
N LEU A 89 7.74 5.81 -6.81
CA LEU A 89 8.16 5.17 -8.07
C LEU A 89 7.21 5.46 -9.24
N GLY A 90 6.15 6.25 -9.01
CA GLY A 90 5.21 6.70 -10.04
C GLY A 90 4.09 5.72 -10.35
N PHE A 91 3.77 4.81 -9.44
CA PHE A 91 2.58 3.97 -9.54
C PHE A 91 1.36 4.68 -8.96
N LEU A 92 0.18 4.33 -9.46
CA LEU A 92 -1.08 4.76 -8.89
C LEU A 92 -1.41 3.88 -7.69
N VAL A 93 -1.59 4.53 -6.55
CA VAL A 93 -1.96 3.91 -5.26
C VAL A 93 -3.03 4.78 -4.62
N PRO A 94 -4.06 4.21 -4.00
CA PRO A 94 -5.02 5.01 -3.25
C PRO A 94 -4.32 5.92 -2.24
N GLU A 95 -4.85 7.12 -2.04
CA GLU A 95 -4.32 8.00 -1.00
C GLU A 95 -4.33 7.28 0.33
N GLN A 96 -3.21 7.33 1.05
CA GLN A 96 -3.05 6.79 2.39
C GLN A 96 -3.20 7.92 3.41
N ILE A 97 -3.95 7.67 4.48
CA ILE A 97 -4.13 8.62 5.58
C ILE A 97 -4.09 7.89 6.93
N PHE A 98 -3.82 8.62 7.98
CA PHE A 98 -4.03 8.12 9.33
C PHE A 98 -5.52 8.24 9.71
N LEU A 99 -6.10 7.13 10.18
CA LEU A 99 -7.49 7.09 10.67
C LEU A 99 -7.50 6.82 12.16
N CYS A 100 -7.97 7.80 12.92
CA CYS A 100 -8.13 7.67 14.35
C CYS A 100 -9.43 6.92 14.67
N LEU A 101 -9.32 5.86 15.46
CA LEU A 101 -10.43 5.08 15.99
C LEU A 101 -10.63 5.39 17.46
N ASP A 102 -11.74 6.06 17.78
CA ASP A 102 -12.09 6.40 19.14
C ASP A 102 -12.66 5.21 19.92
N LYS A 103 -12.52 5.23 21.27
CA LYS A 103 -13.03 4.16 22.15
C LYS A 103 -14.54 3.93 22.05
N ALA A 104 -15.30 4.95 21.67
CA ALA A 104 -16.74 4.85 21.51
C ALA A 104 -17.16 4.17 20.19
N PHE A 105 -16.26 4.10 19.23
CA PHE A 105 -16.52 3.50 17.93
C PHE A 105 -16.71 1.98 18.06
N GLY A 106 -17.77 1.46 17.46
CA GLY A 106 -18.04 0.02 17.46
C GLY A 106 -18.70 -0.53 18.73
N GLN A 107 -19.02 0.27 19.76
CA GLN A 107 -19.70 -0.20 20.97
C GLN A 107 -21.10 -0.82 20.69
N THR A 108 -21.71 -0.48 19.55
CA THR A 108 -22.99 -1.01 19.09
C THR A 108 -22.88 -2.11 18.04
N GLU A 109 -21.64 -2.52 17.72
CA GLU A 109 -21.43 -3.62 16.79
C GLU A 109 -21.90 -4.94 17.40
N GLY A 110 -22.68 -5.73 16.65
CA GLY A 110 -23.25 -6.97 17.15
C GLY A 110 -22.38 -8.21 16.94
N ASP A 111 -21.34 -8.11 16.12
CA ASP A 111 -20.40 -9.21 15.83
C ASP A 111 -19.22 -9.11 16.81
N GLU A 112 -19.04 -10.13 17.64
CA GLU A 112 -17.99 -10.19 18.68
C GLU A 112 -16.59 -10.12 18.07
N GLU A 113 -16.33 -10.74 16.91
CA GLU A 113 -15.04 -10.73 16.23
C GLU A 113 -14.69 -9.29 15.78
N ILE A 114 -15.68 -8.56 15.25
CA ILE A 114 -15.52 -7.18 14.84
C ILE A 114 -15.32 -6.28 16.07
N GLN A 115 -16.06 -6.50 17.16
CA GLN A 115 -15.87 -5.76 18.41
C GLN A 115 -14.45 -5.91 18.95
N ASP A 116 -13.94 -7.14 19.02
CA ASP A 116 -12.59 -7.43 19.50
C ASP A 116 -11.53 -6.74 18.60
N LEU A 117 -11.72 -6.80 17.27
CA LEU A 117 -10.86 -6.13 16.32
C LEU A 117 -10.83 -4.61 16.55
N LEU A 118 -12.01 -3.98 16.68
CA LEU A 118 -12.12 -2.54 16.89
C LEU A 118 -11.53 -2.13 18.24
N GLN A 119 -11.72 -2.93 19.28
CA GLN A 119 -11.12 -2.67 20.59
C GLN A 119 -9.58 -2.77 20.55
N ALA A 120 -9.03 -3.76 19.84
CA ALA A 120 -7.59 -3.91 19.65
C ALA A 120 -6.97 -2.84 18.74
N SER A 121 -7.81 -2.13 17.97
CA SER A 121 -7.40 -1.14 16.97
C SER A 121 -7.60 0.31 17.39
N GLN A 122 -7.88 0.59 18.67
CA GLN A 122 -8.02 1.96 19.17
C GLN A 122 -6.76 2.79 18.92
N GLY A 123 -6.91 4.08 18.56
CA GLY A 123 -5.83 4.97 18.16
C GLY A 123 -5.66 5.02 16.64
N LEU A 124 -4.44 5.16 16.15
CA LEU A 124 -4.15 5.34 14.73
C LEU A 124 -4.17 4.02 13.97
N ASN A 125 -4.93 4.01 12.89
CA ASN A 125 -4.98 2.95 11.88
C ASN A 125 -4.63 3.53 10.51
N LEU A 126 -4.55 2.72 9.47
CA LEU A 126 -4.29 3.20 8.11
C LEU A 126 -5.58 3.16 7.28
N GLY A 127 -5.89 4.27 6.63
CA GLY A 127 -6.97 4.39 5.66
C GLY A 127 -6.43 4.51 4.24
N LEU A 128 -7.01 3.73 3.32
CA LEU A 128 -6.79 3.87 1.89
C LEU A 128 -8.06 4.42 1.27
N HIS A 129 -7.97 5.53 0.53
CA HIS A 129 -9.13 6.13 -0.12
C HIS A 129 -9.88 5.10 -0.98
N PHE A 130 -11.19 4.96 -0.76
CA PHE A 130 -12.00 3.95 -1.44
C PHE A 130 -12.24 4.33 -2.91
N LEU A 131 -11.75 3.51 -3.82
CA LEU A 131 -11.90 3.69 -5.27
C LEU A 131 -13.26 3.14 -5.73
N SER A 132 -14.30 3.96 -5.62
CA SER A 132 -15.66 3.57 -5.95
C SER A 132 -15.80 3.19 -7.43
N GLY A 133 -16.36 2.01 -7.71
CA GLY A 133 -16.53 1.50 -9.07
C GLY A 133 -15.27 0.90 -9.69
N SER A 134 -14.20 0.73 -8.93
CA SER A 134 -13.06 -0.07 -9.39
C SER A 134 -13.43 -1.55 -9.51
N ILE A 135 -12.70 -2.27 -10.36
CA ILE A 135 -12.83 -3.72 -10.55
C ILE A 135 -11.47 -4.39 -10.35
N ASN A 136 -11.47 -5.63 -9.88
CA ASN A 136 -10.23 -6.40 -9.73
C ASN A 136 -9.54 -6.58 -11.09
N TYR A 137 -8.22 -6.43 -11.10
CA TYR A 137 -7.41 -6.74 -12.28
C TYR A 137 -7.37 -8.25 -12.51
N ASP A 138 -7.72 -8.67 -13.74
CA ASP A 138 -7.61 -10.05 -14.20
C ASP A 138 -6.59 -10.12 -15.36
N PRO A 139 -5.43 -10.79 -15.17
CA PRO A 139 -4.39 -10.90 -16.19
C PRO A 139 -4.82 -11.69 -17.43
N ASN A 140 -5.88 -12.50 -17.34
CA ASN A 140 -6.41 -13.26 -18.48
C ASN A 140 -7.21 -12.37 -19.45
N VAL A 141 -7.78 -11.29 -18.95
CA VAL A 141 -8.68 -10.40 -19.70
C VAL A 141 -8.01 -9.07 -20.00
N MET A 142 -7.26 -8.52 -19.05
CA MET A 142 -6.67 -7.19 -19.11
C MET A 142 -5.16 -7.32 -19.33
N LYS A 143 -4.67 -6.68 -20.42
CA LYS A 143 -3.24 -6.67 -20.73
C LYS A 143 -2.60 -5.38 -20.23
N ILE A 144 -1.42 -5.51 -19.66
CA ILE A 144 -0.52 -4.39 -19.36
C ILE A 144 0.75 -4.53 -20.19
N ASP A 145 1.44 -3.43 -20.43
CA ASP A 145 2.71 -3.47 -21.16
C ASP A 145 3.85 -4.06 -20.32
N ALA A 146 4.90 -4.50 -21.02
CA ALA A 146 6.04 -5.17 -20.40
C ALA A 146 6.86 -4.24 -19.49
N ASP A 147 6.93 -2.94 -19.79
CA ASP A 147 7.62 -1.96 -18.95
C ASP A 147 6.91 -1.80 -17.60
N LEU A 148 5.57 -1.62 -17.63
CA LEU A 148 4.78 -1.54 -16.40
C LEU A 148 4.86 -2.84 -15.58
N ALA A 149 4.72 -4.01 -16.23
CA ALA A 149 4.86 -5.31 -15.56
C ALA A 149 6.23 -5.46 -14.91
N SER A 150 7.32 -5.11 -15.61
CA SER A 150 8.69 -5.20 -15.10
C SER A 150 8.94 -4.27 -13.92
N ARG A 151 8.37 -3.07 -13.95
CA ARG A 151 8.49 -2.11 -12.84
C ARG A 151 7.73 -2.56 -11.60
N ILE A 152 6.54 -3.17 -11.74
CA ILE A 152 5.78 -3.71 -10.60
C ILE A 152 6.49 -4.93 -10.01
N VAL A 153 7.01 -5.85 -10.84
CA VAL A 153 7.81 -6.99 -10.37
C VAL A 153 9.06 -6.52 -9.62
N TRP A 154 9.73 -5.47 -10.11
CA TRP A 154 10.88 -4.87 -9.43
C TRP A 154 10.48 -4.29 -8.05
N LEU A 155 9.37 -3.54 -7.99
CA LEU A 155 8.85 -2.98 -6.73
C LEU A 155 8.61 -4.09 -5.70
N ASP A 156 7.83 -5.12 -6.08
CA ASP A 156 7.46 -6.19 -5.15
C ASP A 156 8.67 -7.04 -4.72
N ALA A 157 9.66 -7.22 -5.59
CA ALA A 157 10.94 -7.83 -5.22
C ALA A 157 11.75 -6.93 -4.27
N TYR A 158 11.74 -5.62 -4.46
CA TYR A 158 12.42 -4.66 -3.61
C TYR A 158 11.85 -4.62 -2.20
N ILE A 159 10.53 -4.53 -2.06
CA ILE A 159 9.85 -4.51 -0.75
C ILE A 159 9.55 -5.90 -0.19
N THR A 160 9.93 -6.97 -0.90
CA THR A 160 9.65 -8.37 -0.54
C THR A 160 8.17 -8.68 -0.33
N ASN A 161 7.30 -8.23 -1.24
CA ASN A 161 5.87 -8.51 -1.22
C ASN A 161 5.60 -9.94 -1.69
N VAL A 162 5.04 -10.79 -0.82
CA VAL A 162 4.80 -12.21 -1.10
C VAL A 162 3.40 -12.50 -1.66
N ASP A 163 2.51 -11.52 -1.71
CA ASP A 163 1.06 -11.75 -1.90
C ASP A 163 0.49 -11.24 -3.24
N ARG A 164 1.29 -10.65 -4.13
CA ARG A 164 0.81 -10.26 -5.46
C ARG A 164 0.90 -11.44 -6.44
N THR A 165 -0.03 -12.38 -6.28
CA THR A 165 -0.04 -13.68 -6.98
C THR A 165 -1.24 -13.81 -7.93
N PHE A 166 -1.32 -14.90 -8.69
CA PHE A 166 -2.49 -15.19 -9.53
C PHE A 166 -3.79 -15.39 -8.72
N ARG A 167 -3.70 -15.79 -7.46
CA ARG A 167 -4.87 -15.96 -6.58
C ARG A 167 -5.33 -14.64 -5.98
N ASN A 168 -4.38 -13.74 -5.76
CA ASN A 168 -4.59 -12.45 -5.16
C ASN A 168 -3.77 -11.41 -5.91
N THR A 169 -4.37 -10.78 -6.92
CA THR A 169 -3.61 -9.87 -7.79
C THR A 169 -3.23 -8.57 -7.10
N ASN A 170 -3.98 -8.17 -6.07
CA ASN A 170 -3.76 -6.92 -5.31
C ASN A 170 -3.60 -5.69 -6.22
N MET A 171 -4.39 -5.66 -7.28
CA MET A 171 -4.45 -4.58 -8.27
C MET A 171 -5.89 -4.33 -8.69
N LEU A 172 -6.23 -3.06 -8.89
CA LEU A 172 -7.53 -2.62 -9.37
C LEU A 172 -7.41 -1.89 -10.70
N MET A 173 -8.45 -2.02 -11.53
CA MET A 173 -8.67 -1.13 -12.67
C MET A 173 -9.67 -0.07 -12.28
N TRP A 174 -9.25 1.19 -12.30
CA TRP A 174 -10.10 2.34 -12.02
C TRP A 174 -9.86 3.43 -13.05
N HIS A 175 -10.92 3.95 -13.67
CA HIS A 175 -10.84 4.91 -14.78
C HIS A 175 -9.88 4.49 -15.92
N LYS A 176 -9.81 3.18 -16.21
CA LYS A 176 -8.92 2.55 -17.21
C LYS A 176 -7.44 2.56 -16.85
N GLU A 177 -7.09 2.88 -15.61
CA GLU A 177 -5.73 2.88 -15.09
C GLU A 177 -5.56 1.76 -14.06
N LEU A 178 -4.34 1.21 -13.98
CA LEU A 178 -3.99 0.16 -13.03
C LEU A 178 -3.53 0.79 -11.71
N TRP A 179 -4.20 0.40 -10.63
CA TRP A 179 -3.93 0.85 -9.26
C TRP A 179 -3.38 -0.30 -8.44
N LEU A 180 -2.29 -0.08 -7.73
CA LEU A 180 -1.72 -1.05 -6.81
C LEU A 180 -2.36 -0.88 -5.43
N ILE A 181 -2.72 -2.00 -4.82
CA ILE A 181 -3.30 -2.05 -3.48
C ILE A 181 -2.69 -3.19 -2.68
N ASP A 182 -2.95 -3.20 -1.39
CA ASP A 182 -2.62 -4.27 -0.45
C ASP A 182 -1.13 -4.65 -0.42
N HIS A 183 -0.32 -3.75 0.12
CA HIS A 183 1.11 -3.96 0.36
C HIS A 183 1.39 -4.57 1.75
N GLY A 184 0.36 -4.93 2.51
CA GLY A 184 0.46 -5.39 3.90
C GLY A 184 1.26 -6.69 4.10
N SER A 185 1.50 -7.46 3.03
CA SER A 185 2.35 -8.66 3.01
C SER A 185 3.79 -8.41 2.54
N SER A 186 4.21 -7.13 2.52
CA SER A 186 5.58 -6.72 2.21
C SER A 186 6.49 -6.78 3.44
N PHE A 187 7.78 -6.54 3.26
CA PHE A 187 8.77 -6.52 4.34
C PHE A 187 8.80 -7.83 5.14
N PHE A 188 8.79 -8.95 4.42
CA PHE A 188 8.70 -10.28 5.02
C PHE A 188 9.72 -10.53 6.14
N PHE A 189 10.85 -9.81 6.14
CA PHE A 189 11.90 -9.89 7.16
C PHE A 189 11.39 -9.58 8.57
N HIS A 190 10.38 -8.73 8.73
CA HIS A 190 9.89 -8.34 10.05
C HIS A 190 9.15 -9.47 10.80
N HIS A 191 8.87 -10.59 10.12
CA HIS A 191 8.39 -11.83 10.73
C HIS A 191 9.53 -12.73 11.23
N SER A 192 10.78 -12.50 10.75
CA SER A 192 11.99 -13.24 11.14
C SER A 192 13.12 -12.25 11.47
N TRP A 193 12.86 -11.41 12.45
CA TRP A 193 13.60 -10.21 12.79
C TRP A 193 15.12 -10.42 13.00
N ASP A 194 15.52 -11.50 13.64
CA ASP A 194 16.94 -11.76 14.01
C ASP A 194 17.88 -11.87 12.79
N ASN A 195 17.34 -12.02 11.58
CA ASN A 195 18.11 -12.21 10.36
C ASN A 195 17.86 -11.12 9.32
N TRP A 196 17.35 -9.96 9.71
CA TRP A 196 16.93 -8.93 8.76
C TRP A 196 18.04 -8.47 7.79
N GLU A 197 19.30 -8.32 8.28
CA GLU A 197 20.43 -7.94 7.41
C GLU A 197 20.74 -8.97 6.33
N LYS A 198 20.65 -10.26 6.66
CA LYS A 198 20.82 -11.33 5.70
C LYS A 198 19.67 -11.35 4.70
N GLN A 199 18.45 -11.11 5.16
CA GLN A 199 17.27 -11.05 4.30
C GLN A 199 17.31 -9.84 3.37
N ALA A 200 17.85 -8.69 3.81
CA ALA A 200 18.06 -7.52 2.97
C ALA A 200 18.93 -7.83 1.74
N LYS A 201 19.85 -8.79 1.85
CA LYS A 201 20.74 -9.27 0.75
C LYS A 201 20.24 -10.54 0.09
N SER A 202 19.00 -10.97 0.35
CA SER A 202 18.45 -12.21 -0.23
C SER A 202 17.88 -12.01 -1.63
N SER A 203 17.80 -13.12 -2.39
CA SER A 203 17.32 -13.14 -3.77
C SER A 203 15.80 -13.01 -3.91
N PHE A 204 15.01 -13.23 -2.86
CA PHE A 204 13.56 -13.20 -2.86
C PHE A 204 12.90 -14.21 -3.80
N SER A 205 13.06 -15.49 -3.52
CA SER A 205 12.57 -16.62 -4.35
C SER A 205 11.05 -16.69 -4.53
N PHE A 206 10.25 -15.99 -3.69
CA PHE A 206 8.79 -15.88 -3.84
C PHE A 206 8.37 -15.14 -5.10
N ILE A 207 9.27 -14.39 -5.73
CA ILE A 207 8.98 -13.66 -6.97
C ILE A 207 8.52 -14.57 -8.12
N LYS A 208 8.86 -15.85 -8.09
CA LYS A 208 8.40 -16.86 -9.06
C LYS A 208 6.88 -16.99 -9.15
N ASP A 209 6.18 -16.69 -8.07
CA ASP A 209 4.72 -16.81 -7.97
C ASP A 209 4.00 -15.48 -8.31
N HIS A 210 4.76 -14.43 -8.65
CA HIS A 210 4.23 -13.11 -8.94
C HIS A 210 3.39 -13.10 -10.22
N VAL A 211 2.16 -12.57 -10.13
CA VAL A 211 1.17 -12.59 -11.23
C VAL A 211 1.66 -11.94 -12.54
N LEU A 212 2.50 -10.93 -12.46
CA LEU A 212 3.01 -10.21 -13.63
C LEU A 212 4.36 -10.72 -14.14
N LEU A 213 4.98 -11.68 -13.46
CA LEU A 213 6.31 -12.19 -13.86
C LEU A 213 6.37 -12.69 -15.32
N PRO A 214 5.34 -13.40 -15.85
CA PRO A 214 5.35 -13.83 -17.26
C PRO A 214 5.46 -12.67 -18.25
N PHE A 215 4.93 -11.50 -17.90
CA PHE A 215 4.89 -10.31 -18.76
C PHE A 215 6.08 -9.36 -18.54
N ALA A 216 6.86 -9.54 -17.48
CA ALA A 216 7.96 -8.66 -17.07
C ALA A 216 9.26 -8.97 -17.86
N THR A 217 9.36 -8.50 -19.11
CA THR A 217 10.52 -8.79 -19.99
C THR A 217 11.73 -7.90 -19.75
N ASP A 218 11.55 -6.75 -19.10
CA ASP A 218 12.55 -5.66 -19.02
C ASP A 218 12.96 -5.33 -17.57
N ILE A 219 13.10 -6.35 -16.71
CA ILE A 219 13.37 -6.18 -15.27
C ILE A 219 14.68 -5.42 -15.02
N GLN A 220 15.71 -5.65 -15.84
CA GLN A 220 16.96 -4.87 -15.72
C GLN A 220 16.75 -3.39 -16.01
N LYS A 221 16.00 -3.06 -17.05
CA LYS A 221 15.65 -1.68 -17.39
C LYS A 221 14.81 -1.03 -16.29
N ALA A 222 13.91 -1.79 -15.65
CA ALA A 222 13.17 -1.32 -14.48
C ALA A 222 14.12 -0.99 -13.33
N ASN A 223 15.12 -1.83 -13.06
CA ASN A 223 16.15 -1.55 -12.04
C ASN A 223 16.91 -0.26 -12.33
N ASP A 224 17.38 -0.09 -13.54
CA ASP A 224 18.17 1.09 -13.93
C ASP A 224 17.36 2.40 -13.77
N ARG A 225 16.04 2.32 -13.97
CA ARG A 225 15.12 3.44 -13.83
C ARG A 225 14.69 3.72 -12.39
N LEU A 226 14.38 2.68 -11.61
CA LEU A 226 13.72 2.83 -10.30
C LEU A 226 14.71 2.93 -9.14
N LYS A 227 15.84 2.19 -9.20
CA LYS A 227 16.87 2.21 -8.16
C LYS A 227 17.33 3.63 -7.77
N PRO A 228 17.61 4.55 -8.72
CA PRO A 228 18.06 5.92 -8.39
C PRO A 228 17.00 6.77 -7.68
N LEU A 229 15.71 6.42 -7.78
CA LEU A 229 14.62 7.17 -7.14
C LEU A 229 14.54 6.90 -5.64
N MET A 230 15.10 5.77 -5.19
CA MET A 230 15.14 5.38 -3.79
C MET A 230 16.35 5.98 -3.09
N THR A 231 16.37 7.31 -2.93
CA THR A 231 17.47 8.02 -2.28
C THR A 231 17.49 7.79 -0.77
N ASP A 232 18.62 8.05 -0.11
CA ASP A 232 18.72 7.94 1.35
C ASP A 232 17.78 8.91 2.05
N GLU A 233 17.66 10.13 1.53
CA GLU A 233 16.78 11.17 2.05
C GLU A 233 15.32 10.71 2.00
N PHE A 234 14.87 10.16 0.87
CA PHE A 234 13.51 9.65 0.75
C PHE A 234 13.25 8.49 1.72
N ILE A 235 14.22 7.57 1.86
CA ILE A 235 14.07 6.42 2.77
C ILE A 235 13.97 6.89 4.23
N GLU A 236 14.76 7.87 4.65
CA GLU A 236 14.68 8.44 6.00
C GLU A 236 13.36 9.18 6.24
N GLU A 237 12.89 9.99 5.29
CA GLU A 237 11.58 10.65 5.38
C GLU A 237 10.45 9.62 5.46
N LEU A 238 10.51 8.57 4.66
CA LEU A 238 9.53 7.49 4.61
C LEU A 238 9.36 6.78 5.96
N VAL A 239 10.46 6.36 6.58
CA VAL A 239 10.37 5.63 7.85
C VAL A 239 9.95 6.54 9.02
N ASN A 240 10.17 7.85 8.92
CA ASN A 240 9.70 8.83 9.89
C ASN A 240 8.18 9.04 9.85
N LEU A 241 7.48 8.61 8.80
CA LEU A 241 6.01 8.55 8.79
C LEU A 241 5.43 7.54 9.79
N LEU A 242 6.20 6.53 10.22
CA LEU A 242 5.71 5.48 11.11
C LEU A 242 5.40 6.05 12.48
N PRO A 243 4.14 5.95 12.99
CA PRO A 243 3.82 6.38 14.33
C PRO A 243 4.49 5.52 15.39
N ASP A 244 4.93 6.11 16.49
CA ASP A 244 5.55 5.37 17.62
C ASP A 244 4.65 4.25 18.14
N GLU A 245 3.33 4.46 18.14
CA GLU A 245 2.39 3.44 18.61
C GLU A 245 2.35 2.16 17.74
N TRP A 246 2.78 2.24 16.46
CA TRP A 246 2.92 1.05 15.61
C TRP A 246 4.26 0.35 15.78
N LEU A 247 5.21 0.96 16.49
CA LEU A 247 6.57 0.47 16.70
C LEU A 247 6.78 -0.08 18.13
N GLN A 248 5.72 -0.58 18.76
CA GLN A 248 5.76 -1.12 20.13
C GLN A 248 5.76 -2.66 20.18
N TRP A 249 5.78 -3.34 19.04
CA TRP A 249 5.76 -4.81 18.97
C TRP A 249 7.10 -5.48 19.33
N ASN A 250 8.18 -4.72 19.41
CA ASN A 250 9.50 -5.20 19.85
C ASN A 250 9.90 -4.42 21.11
N TYR A 251 9.97 -5.10 22.23
CA TYR A 251 10.25 -4.48 23.54
C TYR A 251 11.74 -4.21 23.78
N ASP A 252 12.65 -4.78 22.97
CA ASP A 252 14.09 -4.62 23.12
C ASP A 252 14.64 -3.40 22.36
N LEU A 253 13.85 -2.82 21.47
CA LEU A 253 14.23 -1.70 20.60
C LEU A 253 13.28 -0.52 20.76
N SER A 254 13.86 0.68 20.76
CA SER A 254 13.06 1.92 20.70
C SER A 254 12.41 2.09 19.31
N PRO A 255 11.34 2.92 19.19
CA PRO A 255 10.76 3.25 17.90
C PRO A 255 11.78 3.75 16.88
N ASP A 256 12.73 4.59 17.28
CA ASP A 256 13.77 5.11 16.38
C ASP A 256 14.75 4.02 15.92
N GLN A 257 15.07 3.07 16.80
CA GLN A 257 15.88 1.91 16.41
C GLN A 257 15.15 1.02 15.42
N LEU A 258 13.83 0.85 15.57
CA LEU A 258 13.01 0.11 14.60
C LEU A 258 12.93 0.83 13.26
N ARG A 259 12.69 2.15 13.24
CA ARG A 259 12.74 2.96 11.99
C ARG A 259 14.07 2.78 11.29
N LYS A 260 15.16 2.85 12.05
CA LYS A 260 16.51 2.66 11.50
C LYS A 260 16.67 1.28 10.84
N VAL A 261 16.13 0.21 11.40
CA VAL A 261 16.20 -1.13 10.77
C VAL A 261 15.43 -1.16 9.45
N TYR A 262 14.23 -0.57 9.38
CA TYR A 262 13.50 -0.46 8.12
C TYR A 262 14.28 0.36 7.08
N ALA A 263 14.88 1.49 7.49
CA ALA A 263 15.71 2.30 6.61
C ALA A 263 16.94 1.53 6.09
N ASP A 264 17.68 0.90 6.99
CA ASP A 264 18.87 0.12 6.66
C ASP A 264 18.52 -1.07 5.74
N PHE A 265 17.40 -1.77 6.00
CA PHE A 265 16.90 -2.83 5.13
C PHE A 265 16.68 -2.32 3.70
N LEU A 266 15.97 -1.22 3.53
CA LEU A 266 15.70 -0.63 2.21
C LEU A 266 16.98 -0.17 1.51
N LYS A 267 17.91 0.49 2.24
CA LYS A 267 19.20 0.93 1.69
C LYS A 267 20.04 -0.25 1.20
N ILE A 268 20.18 -1.29 2.02
CA ILE A 268 20.92 -2.50 1.66
C ILE A 268 20.29 -3.20 0.46
N ARG A 269 18.95 -3.34 0.41
CA ARG A 269 18.28 -3.95 -0.74
C ARG A 269 18.47 -3.15 -2.02
N ARG A 270 18.40 -1.82 -1.93
CA ARG A 270 18.71 -0.94 -3.06
C ARG A 270 20.16 -1.16 -3.55
N GLU A 271 21.13 -1.16 -2.65
CA GLU A 271 22.55 -1.35 -2.99
C GLU A 271 22.78 -2.69 -3.70
N HIS A 272 22.13 -3.75 -3.23
CA HIS A 272 22.26 -5.10 -3.75
C HIS A 272 21.09 -5.52 -4.65
N SER A 273 20.47 -4.58 -5.36
CA SER A 273 19.29 -4.85 -6.20
C SER A 273 19.52 -5.87 -7.30
N GLU A 274 20.76 -6.00 -7.78
CA GLU A 274 21.14 -7.00 -8.79
C GLU A 274 20.83 -8.45 -8.35
N ILE A 275 20.80 -8.73 -7.05
CA ILE A 275 20.55 -10.07 -6.51
C ILE A 275 19.08 -10.46 -6.77
N PHE A 276 18.12 -9.63 -6.40
CA PHE A 276 16.71 -9.94 -6.64
C PHE A 276 16.28 -9.71 -8.09
N VAL A 277 16.96 -8.82 -8.82
CA VAL A 277 16.76 -8.64 -10.26
C VAL A 277 17.14 -9.93 -11.01
N LYS A 278 18.30 -10.50 -10.69
CA LYS A 278 18.73 -11.76 -11.27
C LYS A 278 17.76 -12.90 -10.94
N GLU A 279 17.33 -13.01 -9.69
CA GLU A 279 16.32 -14.00 -9.27
C GLU A 279 15.04 -13.90 -10.11
N ALA A 280 14.51 -12.68 -10.27
CA ALA A 280 13.29 -12.46 -11.04
C ALA A 280 13.48 -12.79 -12.53
N GLN A 281 14.65 -12.51 -13.11
CA GLN A 281 15.00 -12.88 -14.49
C GLN A 281 15.10 -14.41 -14.65
N ASP A 282 15.81 -15.08 -13.75
CA ASP A 282 15.99 -16.54 -13.77
C ASP A 282 14.61 -17.23 -13.57
N ALA A 283 13.81 -16.76 -12.59
CA ALA A 283 12.47 -17.29 -12.36
C ALA A 283 11.56 -17.13 -13.59
N ARG A 284 11.61 -15.98 -14.28
CA ARG A 284 10.85 -15.77 -15.51
C ARG A 284 11.29 -16.70 -16.63
N GLN A 285 12.59 -16.92 -16.81
CA GLN A 285 13.10 -17.85 -17.83
C GLN A 285 12.60 -19.28 -17.62
N ASN A 286 12.38 -19.69 -16.37
CA ASN A 286 11.87 -21.02 -16.03
C ASN A 286 10.35 -21.16 -16.25
N LEU A 287 9.63 -20.09 -16.57
CA LEU A 287 8.19 -20.10 -16.90
C LEU A 287 7.93 -20.27 -18.41
N ILE A 288 8.97 -20.11 -19.24
CA ILE A 288 8.91 -20.18 -20.72
C ILE A 288 9.47 -21.51 -21.18
#